data_ce5824d846e35d9473568fe6239dfb30
#
_entry.id   ce5824d846e35d9473568fe6239dfb30
#
_cell.length_a   1.000
_cell.length_b   1.000
_cell.length_c   1.000
_cell.angle_alpha   90.00
_cell.angle_beta   90.00
_cell.angle_gamma   90.00
#
_symmetry.space_group_name_H-M   'P 1'
#
loop_
_entity.id
_entity.type
_entity.pdbx_description
1 polymer ?
#
loop_
_entity_poly.entity_id
_entity_poly.type
_entity_poly.pdbx_seq_one_letter_code
_entity_poly.pdbx_strand_id
1 'polypeptide(L)'
;MKHLVIALSILAVLTSVSLASESTSNPELMPLEQVRPGMKGHGMSVFQGSKAERFEVEVLGTLEGVPNPKQSIVIARLTGPLVDRTGVFAGMSGSPVYIDGKLVGAVAYAFPFAKEAIAGITPIKYMIDIFEQGQKEEQPRSSQHVSFTTLIGQSASTSIGSLPSLPSSQIGARSTAGDALAPYVGQTIVPIATPVTFTGIPQNVVDAFAGDLRRIGIQPIAGVGGGSSLGPMVPANENTLTPGSSVSVQLVRGDFTIDAAGTVTHRDGGRIYAFGHPFLSSGATNWPMAESSIVTVVPNLNNSFKLSAAGNLVGAISQDRATGVYGQLGDKPRMVPVRLKVHTSRNKTETYTFEIVSDPFLTPLLTRITMFSAIAATERQIGSQTLKLSGTITIDGQSDIKLDNSFTSPSGAAMFAVNAVAQPLAVLLNSGFNALDLRGIDVDVTSIDSRSSGTLNRLWIDKTEVRRGESIEMQAFARNDNGSEFVERIPLVIPADSPIGPLVIIVGDGASLNQADRTQPSAEFSPRDLGQLVRAINKLKRNNRLYVRVMRAGTGAIVNNEEMPVLPPSMLATLGSSRTSGGYTPLSVATLAEHELPPSQFMIIGQQVITINVVK
;
A
#
# COMPACT_ATOMS: atom_id res chain seq x y z
N MET A 1 50.51 83.01 22.02
CA MET A 1 51.15 81.79 22.60
C MET A 1 50.70 80.61 21.82
N LYS A 2 51.64 79.92 21.32
CA LYS A 2 51.60 78.89 20.29
C LYS A 2 51.07 77.57 20.85
N HIS A 3 50.18 76.97 20.16
CA HIS A 3 50.01 75.50 20.31
C HIS A 3 50.02 74.83 18.93
N LEU A 4 51.05 74.07 18.74
CA LEU A 4 51.34 73.15 17.64
C LEU A 4 50.43 71.91 17.73
N VAL A 5 49.63 71.64 16.70
CA VAL A 5 48.84 70.37 16.60
C VAL A 5 49.53 69.53 15.58
N ILE A 6 50.09 68.41 16.07
CA ILE A 6 50.65 67.32 15.25
C ILE A 6 49.49 66.40 14.79
N ALA A 7 49.25 66.37 13.48
CA ALA A 7 48.33 65.45 12.86
C ALA A 7 49.04 64.08 12.61
N LEU A 8 48.65 63.03 13.32
CA LEU A 8 49.11 61.66 13.12
C LEU A 8 48.18 60.97 12.11
N SER A 9 48.67 60.79 10.90
CA SER A 9 47.93 60.04 9.85
C SER A 9 48.06 58.54 10.10
N ILE A 10 47.00 57.91 10.60
CA ILE A 10 46.88 56.43 10.67
C ILE A 10 46.32 55.92 9.33
N LEU A 11 47.20 55.33 8.54
CA LEU A 11 46.84 54.60 7.31
C LEU A 11 46.20 53.27 7.68
N ALA A 12 44.85 53.22 7.70
CA ALA A 12 44.10 51.95 7.88
C ALA A 12 44.08 51.18 6.55
N VAL A 13 44.87 50.10 6.47
CA VAL A 13 44.76 49.09 5.39
C VAL A 13 43.52 48.27 5.64
N LEU A 14 42.44 48.57 4.97
CA LEU A 14 41.25 47.77 4.87
C LEU A 14 41.56 46.57 3.96
N THR A 15 41.96 45.45 4.55
CA THR A 15 41.89 44.15 3.88
C THR A 15 40.42 43.79 3.75
N SER A 16 39.81 44.06 2.61
CA SER A 16 38.52 43.49 2.19
C SER A 16 38.66 41.98 2.06
N VAL A 17 38.28 41.26 3.11
CA VAL A 17 37.96 39.83 2.99
C VAL A 17 36.70 39.75 2.13
N SER A 18 36.91 39.49 0.85
CA SER A 18 35.82 39.13 -0.07
C SER A 18 35.27 37.79 0.42
N LEU A 19 34.20 37.83 1.21
CA LEU A 19 33.33 36.67 1.38
C LEU A 19 32.75 36.39 -0.02
N ALA A 20 33.40 35.49 -0.76
CA ALA A 20 32.80 34.88 -1.93
C ALA A 20 31.52 34.21 -1.44
N SER A 21 30.39 34.86 -1.65
CA SER A 21 29.09 34.20 -1.66
C SER A 21 29.21 33.14 -2.73
N GLU A 22 29.37 31.86 -2.32
CA GLU A 22 29.17 30.74 -3.24
C GLU A 22 27.75 30.88 -3.77
N SER A 23 27.64 31.46 -4.97
CA SER A 23 26.40 31.36 -5.73
C SER A 23 26.14 29.85 -5.90
N THR A 24 25.02 29.36 -5.42
CA THR A 24 24.53 27.99 -5.62
C THR A 24 24.14 27.83 -7.10
N SER A 25 25.12 27.93 -8.02
CA SER A 25 24.93 27.50 -9.39
C SER A 25 24.85 25.96 -9.38
N ASN A 26 23.83 25.39 -10.05
CA ASN A 26 23.74 23.95 -10.24
C ASN A 26 25.09 23.41 -10.76
N PRO A 27 25.62 22.32 -10.22
CA PRO A 27 26.89 21.78 -10.66
C PRO A 27 26.80 21.39 -12.13
N GLU A 28 27.87 21.60 -12.88
CA GLU A 28 27.98 21.12 -14.26
C GLU A 28 27.83 19.59 -14.27
N LEU A 29 27.07 19.05 -15.23
CA LEU A 29 26.87 17.62 -15.37
C LEU A 29 28.04 17.00 -16.16
N MET A 30 28.54 15.85 -15.73
CA MET A 30 29.56 15.08 -16.44
C MET A 30 28.88 14.08 -17.40
N PRO A 31 29.06 14.23 -18.72
CA PRO A 31 28.57 13.22 -19.66
C PRO A 31 29.27 11.87 -19.43
N LEU A 32 28.51 10.78 -19.58
CA LEU A 32 29.03 9.41 -19.37
C LEU A 32 30.24 9.12 -20.26
N GLU A 33 30.26 9.66 -21.48
CA GLU A 33 31.31 9.52 -22.47
C GLU A 33 32.65 10.13 -22.04
N GLN A 34 32.66 10.98 -21.02
CA GLN A 34 33.86 11.57 -20.43
C GLN A 34 34.42 10.76 -19.28
N VAL A 35 33.63 9.87 -18.70
CA VAL A 35 34.05 9.05 -17.55
C VAL A 35 35.07 7.97 -18.01
N ARG A 36 36.20 7.89 -17.31
CA ARG A 36 37.30 6.95 -17.64
C ARG A 36 37.73 6.18 -16.39
N PRO A 37 38.20 4.92 -16.52
CA PRO A 37 38.82 4.18 -15.45
C PRO A 37 39.99 4.97 -14.84
N GLY A 38 40.16 4.87 -13.52
CA GLY A 38 41.19 5.56 -12.75
C GLY A 38 40.89 7.02 -12.37
N MET A 39 39.80 7.61 -12.89
CA MET A 39 39.34 8.92 -12.41
C MET A 39 38.98 8.85 -10.94
N LYS A 40 39.38 9.89 -10.20
CA LYS A 40 39.12 10.04 -8.77
C LYS A 40 38.18 11.20 -8.52
N GLY A 41 37.33 11.03 -7.51
CA GLY A 41 36.35 12.03 -7.12
C GLY A 41 35.84 11.78 -5.71
N HIS A 42 34.71 12.35 -5.40
CA HIS A 42 34.07 12.15 -4.10
C HIS A 42 32.56 11.99 -4.24
N GLY A 43 31.99 11.29 -3.29
CA GLY A 43 30.54 11.28 -3.08
C GLY A 43 30.15 11.99 -1.79
N MET A 44 28.87 12.26 -1.66
CA MET A 44 28.29 12.92 -0.47
C MET A 44 27.14 12.08 0.08
N SER A 45 27.10 11.86 1.39
CA SER A 45 25.99 11.17 2.07
C SER A 45 25.92 11.61 3.53
N VAL A 46 24.73 11.52 4.14
CA VAL A 46 24.60 11.68 5.58
C VAL A 46 24.87 10.36 6.26
N PHE A 47 25.82 10.33 7.19
CA PHE A 47 26.15 9.16 8.01
C PHE A 47 25.60 9.28 9.43
N GLN A 48 25.49 10.52 9.95
CA GLN A 48 24.88 10.83 11.23
C GLN A 48 24.29 12.24 11.22
N GLY A 49 23.17 12.45 11.91
CA GLY A 49 22.47 13.74 11.93
C GLY A 49 21.84 14.08 10.59
N SER A 50 22.01 15.33 10.14
CA SER A 50 21.46 15.84 8.88
C SER A 50 22.51 16.37 7.90
N LYS A 51 23.79 16.46 8.33
CA LYS A 51 24.87 17.03 7.53
C LYS A 51 25.49 15.96 6.63
N ALA A 52 25.56 16.26 5.34
CA ALA A 52 26.26 15.40 4.38
C ALA A 52 27.78 15.43 4.58
N GLU A 53 28.41 14.27 4.52
CA GLU A 53 29.85 14.06 4.66
C GLU A 53 30.41 13.45 3.37
N ARG A 54 31.70 13.65 3.13
CA ARG A 54 32.40 13.14 1.95
C ARG A 54 32.90 11.71 2.15
N PHE A 55 32.87 10.94 1.05
CA PHE A 55 33.63 9.70 0.90
C PHE A 55 34.34 9.73 -0.46
N GLU A 56 35.46 9.01 -0.58
CA GLU A 56 36.26 8.98 -1.81
C GLU A 56 35.69 8.00 -2.82
N VAL A 57 35.86 8.31 -4.11
CA VAL A 57 35.40 7.50 -5.24
C VAL A 57 36.50 7.34 -6.25
N GLU A 58 36.78 6.10 -6.70
CA GLU A 58 37.68 5.77 -7.80
C GLU A 58 36.89 4.99 -8.86
N VAL A 59 36.84 5.49 -10.08
CA VAL A 59 36.17 4.84 -11.21
C VAL A 59 36.94 3.61 -11.65
N LEU A 60 36.30 2.45 -11.67
CA LEU A 60 36.87 1.19 -12.18
C LEU A 60 36.52 0.98 -13.66
N GLY A 61 35.40 1.50 -14.13
CA GLY A 61 34.96 1.37 -15.52
C GLY A 61 33.46 1.63 -15.70
N THR A 62 32.98 1.36 -16.90
CA THR A 62 31.56 1.50 -17.27
C THR A 62 31.04 0.16 -17.75
N LEU A 63 29.86 -0.25 -17.28
CA LEU A 63 29.13 -1.42 -17.75
C LEU A 63 28.01 -0.98 -18.68
N GLU A 64 28.04 -1.43 -19.92
CA GLU A 64 27.02 -1.18 -20.91
C GLU A 64 25.92 -2.25 -20.87
N GLY A 65 24.68 -1.84 -21.15
CA GLY A 65 23.51 -2.74 -21.16
C GLY A 65 23.04 -3.19 -19.78
N VAL A 66 23.40 -2.46 -18.73
CA VAL A 66 23.03 -2.72 -17.32
C VAL A 66 22.44 -1.45 -16.72
N PRO A 67 21.31 -1.51 -16.02
CA PRO A 67 20.45 -2.67 -15.76
C PRO A 67 19.57 -3.09 -16.96
N ASN A 68 19.48 -2.26 -18.01
CA ASN A 68 18.66 -2.48 -19.19
C ASN A 68 19.51 -2.33 -20.47
N PRO A 69 19.12 -2.93 -21.61
CA PRO A 69 19.93 -2.97 -22.84
C PRO A 69 20.40 -1.63 -23.42
N LYS A 70 19.73 -0.52 -23.07
CA LYS A 70 20.08 0.83 -23.53
C LYS A 70 20.60 1.73 -22.40
N GLN A 71 20.90 1.17 -21.24
CA GLN A 71 21.43 1.89 -20.10
C GLN A 71 22.83 1.41 -19.78
N SER A 72 23.60 2.26 -19.13
CA SER A 72 24.94 1.96 -18.67
C SER A 72 25.12 2.51 -17.26
N ILE A 73 25.94 1.85 -16.47
CA ILE A 73 26.29 2.30 -15.12
C ILE A 73 27.80 2.44 -15.00
N VAL A 74 28.22 3.38 -14.14
CA VAL A 74 29.64 3.52 -13.80
C VAL A 74 29.93 2.66 -12.57
N ILE A 75 30.94 1.82 -12.65
CA ILE A 75 31.43 1.03 -11.50
C ILE A 75 32.57 1.76 -10.84
N ALA A 76 32.47 1.92 -9.54
CA ALA A 76 33.48 2.62 -8.75
C ALA A 76 33.74 1.93 -7.41
N ARG A 77 34.97 2.05 -6.95
CA ARG A 77 35.39 1.72 -5.58
C ARG A 77 35.14 2.94 -4.71
N LEU A 78 34.47 2.73 -3.58
CA LEU A 78 34.23 3.74 -2.57
C LEU A 78 35.16 3.49 -1.39
N THR A 79 35.74 4.55 -0.80
CA THR A 79 36.62 4.43 0.35
C THR A 79 36.33 5.54 1.37
N GLY A 80 36.65 5.28 2.61
CA GLY A 80 36.47 6.23 3.72
C GLY A 80 36.20 5.48 5.04
N PRO A 81 36.45 6.11 6.19
CA PRO A 81 36.44 5.45 7.49
C PRO A 81 35.18 4.63 7.80
N LEU A 82 34.02 5.10 7.39
CA LEU A 82 32.77 4.40 7.58
C LEU A 82 32.51 3.39 6.45
N VAL A 83 32.73 3.79 5.20
CA VAL A 83 32.48 2.96 4.01
C VAL A 83 33.35 1.71 4.01
N ASP A 84 34.61 1.82 4.44
CA ASP A 84 35.53 0.69 4.57
C ASP A 84 35.07 -0.35 5.60
N ARG A 85 34.28 0.10 6.60
CA ARG A 85 33.75 -0.76 7.65
C ARG A 85 32.38 -1.35 7.30
N THR A 86 31.55 -0.63 6.53
CA THR A 86 30.15 -0.99 6.25
C THR A 86 29.95 -1.59 4.86
N GLY A 87 30.87 -1.37 3.92
CA GLY A 87 30.63 -1.56 2.50
C GLY A 87 29.62 -0.55 1.95
N VAL A 88 29.07 -0.84 0.78
CA VAL A 88 27.90 -0.12 0.23
C VAL A 88 26.68 -0.58 1.00
N PHE A 89 25.90 0.35 1.56
CA PHE A 89 24.84 0.06 2.52
C PHE A 89 23.47 0.62 2.15
N ALA A 90 22.43 0.02 2.69
CA ALA A 90 21.05 0.44 2.48
C ALA A 90 20.82 1.89 2.97
N GLY A 91 20.21 2.73 2.10
CA GLY A 91 20.02 4.17 2.33
C GLY A 91 21.18 5.05 1.82
N MET A 92 22.30 4.47 1.34
CA MET A 92 23.32 5.20 0.61
C MET A 92 22.88 5.52 -0.83
N SER A 93 21.87 4.85 -1.31
CA SER A 93 21.28 5.05 -2.64
C SER A 93 20.88 6.51 -2.85
N GLY A 94 21.21 7.08 -4.01
CA GLY A 94 21.03 8.49 -4.32
C GLY A 94 22.23 9.38 -3.97
N SER A 95 23.25 8.90 -3.26
CA SER A 95 24.43 9.72 -2.92
C SER A 95 25.08 10.29 -4.18
N PRO A 96 25.15 11.62 -4.35
CA PRO A 96 25.75 12.23 -5.54
C PRO A 96 27.25 11.96 -5.59
N VAL A 97 27.75 11.70 -6.79
CA VAL A 97 29.18 11.48 -7.08
C VAL A 97 29.71 12.59 -8.00
N TYR A 98 30.80 13.21 -7.59
CA TYR A 98 31.45 14.30 -8.31
C TYR A 98 32.86 13.91 -8.73
N ILE A 99 33.22 14.25 -9.97
CA ILE A 99 34.58 14.18 -10.50
C ILE A 99 34.91 15.53 -11.11
N ASP A 100 36.05 16.11 -10.76
CA ASP A 100 36.47 17.46 -11.20
C ASP A 100 35.39 18.56 -10.99
N GLY A 101 34.63 18.44 -9.89
CA GLY A 101 33.52 19.36 -9.55
C GLY A 101 32.23 19.15 -10.33
N LYS A 102 32.18 18.23 -11.30
CA LYS A 102 31.00 17.92 -12.12
C LYS A 102 30.25 16.74 -11.55
N LEU A 103 28.91 16.79 -11.57
CA LEU A 103 28.04 15.72 -11.10
C LEU A 103 28.00 14.58 -12.14
N VAL A 104 28.48 13.40 -11.75
CA VAL A 104 28.46 12.18 -12.56
C VAL A 104 27.12 11.46 -12.46
N GLY A 105 26.61 11.29 -11.24
CA GLY A 105 25.38 10.54 -10.99
C GLY A 105 25.19 10.17 -9.53
N ALA A 106 24.41 9.10 -9.31
CA ALA A 106 23.96 8.61 -8.01
C ALA A 106 24.50 7.21 -7.71
N VAL A 107 25.03 6.97 -6.52
CA VAL A 107 25.26 5.62 -6.01
C VAL A 107 23.91 4.89 -5.97
N ALA A 108 23.79 3.74 -6.66
CA ALA A 108 22.49 3.09 -6.85
C ALA A 108 22.54 1.56 -6.74
N TYR A 109 23.67 0.95 -7.04
CA TYR A 109 23.80 -0.51 -7.10
C TYR A 109 24.94 -0.99 -6.22
N ALA A 110 24.84 -2.23 -5.76
CA ALA A 110 25.86 -2.90 -4.96
C ALA A 110 26.06 -4.35 -5.42
N PHE A 111 27.20 -4.92 -5.04
CA PHE A 111 27.47 -6.35 -5.18
C PHE A 111 27.18 -7.04 -3.84
N PRO A 112 26.23 -7.97 -3.79
CA PRO A 112 25.96 -8.74 -2.59
C PRO A 112 27.23 -9.46 -2.10
N PHE A 113 27.50 -9.39 -0.80
CA PHE A 113 28.64 -10.05 -0.15
C PHE A 113 30.04 -9.60 -0.65
N ALA A 114 30.13 -8.44 -1.31
CA ALA A 114 31.43 -7.91 -1.70
C ALA A 114 32.31 -7.57 -0.46
N LYS A 115 33.57 -7.92 -0.51
CA LYS A 115 34.55 -7.58 0.56
C LYS A 115 34.96 -6.11 0.51
N GLU A 116 34.94 -5.51 -0.67
CA GLU A 116 35.23 -4.10 -0.92
C GLU A 116 33.95 -3.34 -1.23
N ALA A 117 33.92 -2.06 -0.92
CA ALA A 117 32.76 -1.21 -1.22
C ALA A 117 32.74 -0.83 -2.71
N ILE A 118 32.34 -1.76 -3.56
CA ILE A 118 32.16 -1.54 -4.99
C ILE A 118 30.71 -1.20 -5.27
N ALA A 119 30.48 -0.04 -5.90
CA ALA A 119 29.16 0.47 -6.22
C ALA A 119 28.95 0.65 -7.71
N GLY A 120 27.70 0.52 -8.13
CA GLY A 120 27.22 1.00 -9.43
C GLY A 120 26.60 2.39 -9.28
N ILE A 121 26.97 3.29 -10.15
CA ILE A 121 26.52 4.69 -10.18
C ILE A 121 25.62 4.87 -11.40
N THR A 122 24.37 5.28 -11.17
CA THR A 122 23.44 5.68 -12.23
C THR A 122 23.83 7.06 -12.76
N PRO A 123 24.11 7.23 -14.07
CA PRO A 123 24.43 8.54 -14.62
C PRO A 123 23.31 9.54 -14.43
N ILE A 124 23.67 10.78 -14.02
CA ILE A 124 22.68 11.84 -13.72
C ILE A 124 21.78 12.16 -14.92
N LYS A 125 22.33 12.11 -16.13
CA LYS A 125 21.58 12.34 -17.35
C LYS A 125 20.39 11.38 -17.51
N TYR A 126 20.57 10.10 -17.16
CA TYR A 126 19.49 9.12 -17.21
C TYR A 126 18.39 9.41 -16.16
N MET A 127 18.77 9.94 -15.00
CA MET A 127 17.80 10.36 -13.99
C MET A 127 16.96 11.54 -14.50
N ILE A 128 17.60 12.57 -15.09
CA ILE A 128 16.89 13.75 -15.59
C ILE A 128 16.00 13.38 -16.80
N ASP A 129 16.58 12.75 -17.82
CA ASP A 129 15.89 12.45 -19.10
C ASP A 129 14.62 11.61 -18.91
N ILE A 130 14.63 10.64 -17.98
CA ILE A 130 13.48 9.74 -17.76
C ILE A 130 12.27 10.48 -17.19
N PHE A 131 12.52 11.51 -16.38
CA PHE A 131 11.46 12.29 -15.76
C PHE A 131 10.93 13.40 -16.68
N GLU A 132 11.78 13.99 -17.50
CA GLU A 132 11.37 14.99 -18.49
C GLU A 132 10.49 14.37 -19.60
N GLN A 133 10.78 13.13 -20.02
CA GLN A 133 9.96 12.40 -21.00
C GLN A 133 8.63 11.92 -20.43
N GLY A 134 8.52 11.74 -19.12
CA GLY A 134 7.35 11.22 -18.41
C GLY A 134 6.28 12.26 -18.07
N GLN A 135 6.48 13.54 -18.36
CA GLN A 135 5.49 14.61 -18.10
C GLN A 135 4.32 14.64 -19.10
N LYS A 136 4.29 13.77 -20.12
CA LYS A 136 3.05 13.54 -20.87
C LYS A 136 2.05 12.91 -19.92
N GLU A 137 0.91 13.60 -19.72
CA GLU A 137 -0.23 13.14 -18.94
C GLU A 137 -0.42 11.64 -19.15
N GLU A 138 -0.39 10.86 -18.07
CA GLU A 138 -0.86 9.49 -18.14
C GLU A 138 -2.30 9.57 -18.62
N GLN A 139 -2.56 9.06 -19.82
CA GLN A 139 -3.93 8.86 -20.26
C GLN A 139 -4.65 8.07 -19.17
N PRO A 140 -5.86 8.48 -18.77
CA PRO A 140 -6.62 7.76 -17.76
C PRO A 140 -6.58 6.28 -18.16
N ARG A 141 -6.10 5.44 -17.22
CA ARG A 141 -6.09 3.99 -17.43
C ARG A 141 -7.50 3.63 -17.83
N SER A 142 -7.67 3.19 -19.08
CA SER A 142 -8.98 2.73 -19.53
C SER A 142 -9.46 1.75 -18.48
N SER A 143 -10.64 1.97 -17.90
CA SER A 143 -11.22 1.09 -16.91
C SER A 143 -11.22 -0.31 -17.51
N GLN A 144 -10.25 -1.13 -17.11
CA GLN A 144 -10.31 -2.54 -17.45
C GLN A 144 -11.58 -3.02 -16.75
N HIS A 145 -12.51 -3.57 -17.51
CA HIS A 145 -13.71 -4.19 -17.00
C HIS A 145 -13.30 -5.44 -16.18
N VAL A 146 -12.88 -5.20 -14.94
CA VAL A 146 -12.56 -6.28 -14.03
C VAL A 146 -13.86 -6.67 -13.34
N SER A 147 -14.23 -7.94 -13.43
CA SER A 147 -15.45 -8.41 -12.77
C SER A 147 -15.34 -8.25 -11.25
N PHE A 148 -16.45 -7.98 -10.58
CA PHE A 148 -16.49 -7.81 -9.14
C PHE A 148 -15.97 -9.05 -8.39
N THR A 149 -16.26 -10.24 -8.89
CA THR A 149 -15.73 -11.51 -8.37
C THR A 149 -14.23 -11.62 -8.49
N THR A 150 -13.65 -11.13 -9.60
CA THR A 150 -12.19 -11.09 -9.79
C THR A 150 -11.56 -10.11 -8.80
N LEU A 151 -12.14 -8.92 -8.60
CA LEU A 151 -11.66 -7.93 -7.64
C LEU A 151 -11.68 -8.49 -6.21
N ILE A 152 -12.77 -9.11 -5.77
CA ILE A 152 -12.87 -9.73 -4.44
C ILE A 152 -11.95 -10.96 -4.33
N GLY A 153 -11.87 -11.79 -5.36
CA GLY A 153 -11.00 -12.97 -5.38
C GLY A 153 -9.52 -12.60 -5.33
N GLN A 154 -9.09 -11.63 -6.11
CA GLN A 154 -7.71 -11.10 -6.08
C GLN A 154 -7.36 -10.48 -4.73
N SER A 155 -8.31 -9.75 -4.12
CA SER A 155 -8.10 -9.15 -2.80
C SER A 155 -7.92 -10.19 -1.69
N ALA A 156 -8.58 -11.35 -1.80
CA ALA A 156 -8.39 -12.45 -0.85
C ALA A 156 -7.00 -13.10 -0.97
N SER A 157 -6.40 -13.03 -2.15
CA SER A 157 -5.08 -13.61 -2.46
C SER A 157 -3.95 -12.57 -2.54
N THR A 158 -4.16 -11.31 -2.10
CA THR A 158 -3.10 -10.29 -2.07
C THR A 158 -1.97 -10.68 -1.11
N SER A 159 -1.27 -11.73 -1.48
CA SER A 159 0.12 -11.90 -1.10
C SER A 159 0.93 -10.88 -1.91
N ILE A 160 1.85 -10.18 -1.28
CA ILE A 160 2.86 -9.33 -1.93
C ILE A 160 3.60 -10.09 -3.05
N GLY A 161 3.43 -11.42 -3.11
CA GLY A 161 4.04 -12.31 -4.08
C GLY A 161 3.65 -12.12 -5.55
N SER A 162 2.71 -11.23 -5.89
CA SER A 162 2.39 -10.87 -7.26
C SER A 162 3.20 -9.69 -7.81
N LEU A 163 3.98 -8.99 -6.95
CA LEU A 163 4.86 -7.93 -7.42
C LEU A 163 6.13 -8.50 -8.06
N PRO A 164 6.57 -7.91 -9.17
CA PRO A 164 7.86 -8.28 -9.75
C PRO A 164 8.97 -7.94 -8.74
N SER A 165 9.92 -8.86 -8.55
CA SER A 165 11.16 -8.57 -7.84
C SER A 165 11.94 -7.47 -8.55
N LEU A 166 12.69 -6.67 -7.78
CA LEU A 166 13.60 -5.68 -8.38
C LEU A 166 14.58 -6.38 -9.34
N PRO A 167 14.87 -5.76 -10.50
CA PRO A 167 15.73 -6.35 -11.50
C PRO A 167 17.15 -6.56 -10.94
N SER A 168 17.70 -7.75 -11.09
CA SER A 168 19.11 -8.06 -10.88
C SER A 168 19.76 -8.34 -12.23
N SER A 169 21.01 -7.95 -12.39
CA SER A 169 21.75 -8.17 -13.63
C SER A 169 23.07 -8.87 -13.36
N GLN A 170 23.40 -9.87 -14.18
CA GLN A 170 24.74 -10.48 -14.16
C GLN A 170 25.68 -9.72 -15.10
N ILE A 171 26.90 -9.51 -14.65
CA ILE A 171 27.94 -8.89 -15.48
C ILE A 171 28.43 -9.89 -16.50
N GLY A 172 28.12 -9.67 -17.77
CA GLY A 172 28.61 -10.49 -18.88
C GLY A 172 30.04 -10.14 -19.31
N ALA A 173 30.77 -11.10 -19.85
CA ALA A 173 32.14 -10.90 -20.33
C ALA A 173 32.29 -9.83 -21.42
N ARG A 174 31.21 -9.52 -22.15
CA ARG A 174 31.22 -8.47 -23.20
C ARG A 174 30.99 -7.04 -22.66
N SER A 175 30.61 -6.91 -21.39
CA SER A 175 30.31 -5.61 -20.77
C SER A 175 31.55 -4.89 -20.23
N THR A 176 32.71 -5.50 -20.31
CA THR A 176 33.93 -5.01 -19.65
C THR A 176 34.85 -4.28 -20.63
N ALA A 177 34.79 -2.97 -20.62
CA ALA A 177 35.81 -2.14 -21.23
C ALA A 177 36.94 -1.91 -20.20
N GLY A 178 37.88 -2.89 -20.05
CA GLY A 178 39.08 -2.74 -19.24
C GLY A 178 39.34 -3.87 -18.24
N ASP A 179 40.59 -4.12 -17.94
CA ASP A 179 41.08 -5.20 -17.02
C ASP A 179 40.56 -5.04 -15.58
N ALA A 180 40.25 -3.81 -15.14
CA ALA A 180 39.81 -3.52 -13.79
C ALA A 180 38.41 -4.13 -13.44
N LEU A 181 37.58 -4.42 -14.42
CA LEU A 181 36.27 -5.04 -14.24
C LEU A 181 36.31 -6.57 -14.42
N ALA A 182 37.41 -7.15 -14.88
CA ALA A 182 37.54 -8.60 -15.08
C ALA A 182 37.19 -9.43 -13.84
N PRO A 183 37.54 -9.05 -12.60
CA PRO A 183 37.19 -9.80 -11.39
C PRO A 183 35.70 -9.87 -11.10
N TYR A 184 34.90 -9.00 -11.68
CA TYR A 184 33.43 -8.90 -11.44
C TYR A 184 32.59 -9.60 -12.50
N VAL A 185 33.21 -10.15 -13.55
CA VAL A 185 32.52 -10.95 -14.56
C VAL A 185 31.85 -12.16 -13.93
N GLY A 186 30.56 -12.38 -14.22
CA GLY A 186 29.76 -13.44 -13.61
C GLY A 186 29.15 -13.08 -12.25
N GLN A 187 29.55 -11.97 -11.65
CA GLN A 187 28.95 -11.45 -10.42
C GLN A 187 27.57 -10.84 -10.71
N THR A 188 26.69 -10.90 -9.71
CA THR A 188 25.38 -10.25 -9.78
C THR A 188 25.45 -8.86 -9.15
N ILE A 189 24.97 -7.86 -9.87
CA ILE A 189 24.77 -6.51 -9.34
C ILE A 189 23.27 -6.29 -9.09
N VAL A 190 22.93 -5.69 -7.95
CA VAL A 190 21.54 -5.44 -7.54
C VAL A 190 21.36 -3.98 -7.13
N PRO A 191 20.16 -3.41 -7.27
CA PRO A 191 19.83 -2.14 -6.65
C PRO A 191 20.11 -2.21 -5.14
N ILE A 192 20.61 -1.11 -4.56
CA ILE A 192 20.80 -1.01 -3.11
C ILE A 192 19.41 -1.09 -2.45
N ALA A 193 19.26 -1.99 -1.47
CA ALA A 193 17.98 -2.13 -0.77
C ALA A 193 17.60 -0.82 -0.09
N THR A 194 16.33 -0.43 -0.19
CA THR A 194 15.80 0.75 0.48
C THR A 194 15.47 0.40 1.93
N PRO A 195 16.10 1.05 2.92
CA PRO A 195 15.74 0.85 4.32
C PRO A 195 14.39 1.48 4.59
N VAL A 196 13.46 0.72 5.15
CA VAL A 196 12.15 1.21 5.59
C VAL A 196 12.04 1.02 7.08
N THR A 197 11.91 2.12 7.79
CA THR A 197 11.85 2.17 9.24
C THR A 197 10.39 2.05 9.71
N PHE A 198 10.14 1.12 10.63
CA PHE A 198 8.82 0.86 11.22
C PHE A 198 8.84 1.32 12.67
N THR A 199 8.29 2.50 12.95
CA THR A 199 8.27 3.10 14.29
C THR A 199 6.87 2.98 14.91
N GLY A 200 6.79 2.61 16.18
CA GLY A 200 5.53 2.31 16.88
C GLY A 200 4.96 0.93 16.54
N ILE A 201 5.67 0.11 15.77
CA ILE A 201 5.24 -1.21 15.29
C ILE A 201 6.06 -2.29 16.02
N PRO A 202 5.41 -3.26 16.70
CA PRO A 202 6.12 -4.34 17.38
C PRO A 202 6.99 -5.19 16.42
N GLN A 203 8.17 -5.62 16.89
CA GLN A 203 9.13 -6.37 16.09
C GLN A 203 8.53 -7.64 15.47
N ASN A 204 7.75 -8.39 16.21
CA ASN A 204 7.08 -9.60 15.71
C ASN A 204 6.11 -9.32 14.54
N VAL A 205 5.53 -8.12 14.48
CA VAL A 205 4.70 -7.69 13.34
C VAL A 205 5.60 -7.37 12.15
N VAL A 206 6.69 -6.62 12.35
CA VAL A 206 7.68 -6.36 11.30
C VAL A 206 8.18 -7.68 10.70
N ASP A 207 8.52 -8.66 11.54
CA ASP A 207 9.02 -9.97 11.13
C ASP A 207 7.97 -10.77 10.32
N ALA A 208 6.69 -10.66 10.67
CA ALA A 208 5.61 -11.33 9.96
C ALA A 208 5.48 -10.87 8.49
N PHE A 209 5.82 -9.62 8.19
CA PHE A 209 5.78 -9.04 6.84
C PHE A 209 7.16 -8.96 6.16
N ALA A 210 8.26 -9.20 6.89
CA ALA A 210 9.62 -8.98 6.41
C ALA A 210 9.98 -9.78 5.15
N GLY A 211 9.52 -11.02 5.05
CA GLY A 211 9.78 -11.86 3.88
C GLY A 211 9.19 -11.27 2.59
N ASP A 212 7.98 -10.77 2.68
CA ASP A 212 7.28 -10.15 1.56
C ASP A 212 7.91 -8.80 1.18
N LEU A 213 8.24 -7.98 2.16
CA LEU A 213 8.86 -6.68 1.95
C LEU A 213 10.25 -6.80 1.28
N ARG A 214 11.07 -7.77 1.70
CA ARG A 214 12.39 -8.00 1.09
C ARG A 214 12.29 -8.44 -0.38
N ARG A 215 11.25 -9.18 -0.76
CA ARG A 215 11.04 -9.58 -2.18
C ARG A 215 10.86 -8.39 -3.11
N ILE A 216 10.32 -7.28 -2.62
CA ILE A 216 10.15 -6.04 -3.40
C ILE A 216 11.28 -5.03 -3.19
N GLY A 217 12.42 -5.46 -2.62
CA GLY A 217 13.60 -4.62 -2.43
C GLY A 217 13.58 -3.72 -1.19
N ILE A 218 12.59 -3.88 -0.32
CA ILE A 218 12.50 -3.16 0.95
C ILE A 218 13.26 -3.93 2.03
N GLN A 219 14.15 -3.24 2.74
CA GLN A 219 14.73 -3.74 3.98
C GLN A 219 13.95 -3.20 5.18
N PRO A 220 13.10 -4.02 5.83
CA PRO A 220 12.37 -3.57 6.99
C PRO A 220 13.30 -3.47 8.20
N ILE A 221 13.19 -2.35 8.92
CA ILE A 221 14.00 -2.02 10.10
C ILE A 221 13.05 -1.58 11.21
N ALA A 222 13.21 -2.12 12.40
CA ALA A 222 12.49 -1.61 13.56
C ALA A 222 12.99 -0.19 13.90
N GLY A 223 12.07 0.76 13.97
CA GLY A 223 12.38 2.15 14.30
C GLY A 223 12.60 2.37 15.78
N VAL A 224 13.32 3.44 16.09
CA VAL A 224 13.58 3.90 17.45
C VAL A 224 12.86 5.24 17.65
N GLY A 225 12.01 5.34 18.66
CA GLY A 225 11.31 6.60 18.99
C GLY A 225 9.78 6.48 18.99
N GLY A 226 9.10 7.60 19.15
CA GLY A 226 7.65 7.74 19.05
C GLY A 226 7.20 7.96 17.58
N GLY A 227 5.88 8.05 17.40
CA GLY A 227 5.28 8.40 16.10
C GLY A 227 5.73 9.77 15.59
N SER A 228 5.46 10.05 14.33
CA SER A 228 5.72 11.35 13.71
C SER A 228 4.56 12.32 13.90
N SER A 229 4.84 13.61 13.81
CA SER A 229 3.80 14.64 13.87
C SER A 229 2.88 14.59 12.65
N LEU A 230 1.57 14.76 12.87
CA LEU A 230 0.58 15.04 11.83
C LEU A 230 0.52 16.53 11.46
N GLY A 231 1.58 17.29 11.75
CA GLY A 231 1.66 18.71 11.41
C GLY A 231 1.54 18.97 9.90
N PRO A 232 1.20 20.22 9.53
CA PRO A 232 1.13 20.62 8.12
C PRO A 232 2.51 20.55 7.46
N MET A 233 2.51 20.53 6.13
CA MET A 233 3.73 20.63 5.33
C MET A 233 4.47 21.93 5.62
N VAL A 234 5.79 21.84 5.80
CA VAL A 234 6.66 23.00 6.05
C VAL A 234 7.14 23.58 4.72
N PRO A 235 7.08 24.89 4.53
CA PRO A 235 7.63 25.54 3.34
C PRO A 235 9.13 25.24 3.18
N ALA A 236 9.50 24.84 1.97
CA ALA A 236 10.91 24.59 1.65
C ALA A 236 11.72 25.89 1.56
N ASN A 237 12.99 25.81 1.92
CA ASN A 237 13.97 26.89 1.79
C ASN A 237 15.22 26.40 1.03
N GLU A 238 16.25 27.21 0.92
CA GLU A 238 17.47 26.89 0.19
C GLU A 238 18.21 25.65 0.75
N ASN A 239 18.09 25.40 2.06
CA ASN A 239 18.74 24.29 2.73
C ASN A 239 17.91 23.00 2.74
N THR A 240 16.65 23.06 2.30
CA THR A 240 15.76 21.91 2.27
C THR A 240 16.18 20.93 1.17
N LEU A 241 16.48 19.69 1.54
CA LEU A 241 16.83 18.59 0.63
C LEU A 241 17.94 18.96 -0.39
N THR A 242 19.06 19.47 0.11
CA THR A 242 20.26 19.73 -0.71
C THR A 242 20.92 18.41 -1.17
N PRO A 243 21.73 18.42 -2.27
CA PRO A 243 22.46 17.24 -2.71
C PRO A 243 23.29 16.60 -1.60
N GLY A 244 23.17 15.28 -1.44
CA GLY A 244 23.81 14.51 -0.36
C GLY A 244 22.99 14.43 0.94
N SER A 245 21.98 15.26 1.14
CA SER A 245 21.11 15.18 2.31
C SER A 245 20.22 13.92 2.27
N SER A 246 19.76 13.47 3.44
CA SER A 246 18.84 12.36 3.53
C SER A 246 17.40 12.81 3.23
N VAL A 247 16.70 12.07 2.39
CA VAL A 247 15.29 12.26 2.06
C VAL A 247 14.48 11.03 2.48
N SER A 248 13.28 11.25 2.99
CA SER A 248 12.37 10.20 3.39
C SER A 248 11.07 10.24 2.58
N VAL A 249 10.56 9.05 2.22
CA VAL A 249 9.20 8.86 1.72
C VAL A 249 8.37 8.35 2.89
N GLN A 250 7.51 9.22 3.47
CA GLN A 250 6.68 8.88 4.62
C GLN A 250 5.42 8.14 4.18
N LEU A 251 5.44 6.81 4.20
CA LEU A 251 4.32 5.98 3.79
C LEU A 251 3.17 5.98 4.81
N VAL A 252 3.51 6.09 6.10
CA VAL A 252 2.58 6.27 7.23
C VAL A 252 3.15 7.31 8.17
N ARG A 253 2.29 8.19 8.70
CA ARG A 253 2.66 9.23 9.67
C ARG A 253 1.60 9.36 10.77
N GLY A 254 1.99 9.73 11.96
CA GLY A 254 1.13 9.80 13.16
C GLY A 254 1.60 8.86 14.25
N ASP A 255 0.66 8.21 14.97
CA ASP A 255 0.99 7.26 16.06
C ASP A 255 1.85 6.08 15.57
N PHE A 256 1.69 5.68 14.31
CA PHE A 256 2.61 4.82 13.58
C PHE A 256 3.38 5.64 12.55
N THR A 257 4.66 5.30 12.36
CA THR A 257 5.45 5.88 11.26
C THR A 257 6.11 4.77 10.47
N ILE A 258 5.94 4.81 9.15
CA ILE A 258 6.65 3.93 8.21
C ILE A 258 7.26 4.84 7.16
N ASP A 259 8.59 4.87 7.12
CA ASP A 259 9.31 5.77 6.25
C ASP A 259 10.48 5.08 5.54
N ALA A 260 10.61 5.34 4.24
CA ALA A 260 11.69 4.86 3.40
C ALA A 260 12.76 5.95 3.27
N ALA A 261 14.02 5.62 3.58
CA ALA A 261 15.11 6.59 3.54
C ALA A 261 16.05 6.36 2.35
N GLY A 262 16.45 7.46 1.72
CA GLY A 262 17.47 7.51 0.68
C GLY A 262 18.26 8.81 0.73
N THR A 263 18.97 9.12 -0.35
CA THR A 263 19.80 10.32 -0.44
C THR A 263 19.40 11.14 -1.67
N VAL A 264 19.41 12.47 -1.54
CA VAL A 264 19.18 13.42 -2.63
C VAL A 264 20.41 13.45 -3.53
N THR A 265 20.21 13.20 -4.82
CA THR A 265 21.28 13.25 -5.83
C THR A 265 21.46 14.66 -6.38
N HIS A 266 20.37 15.27 -6.76
CA HIS A 266 20.36 16.57 -7.41
C HIS A 266 19.11 17.36 -7.03
N ARG A 267 19.25 18.67 -6.91
CA ARG A 267 18.16 19.62 -6.73
C ARG A 267 18.24 20.68 -7.81
N ASP A 268 17.15 20.88 -8.54
CA ASP A 268 17.01 21.95 -9.51
C ASP A 268 15.78 22.80 -9.14
N GLY A 269 16.01 23.91 -8.47
CA GLY A 269 14.94 24.72 -7.89
C GLY A 269 14.09 23.92 -6.89
N GLY A 270 12.83 23.67 -7.24
CA GLY A 270 11.91 22.82 -6.45
C GLY A 270 11.95 21.35 -6.80
N ARG A 271 12.68 20.94 -7.84
CA ARG A 271 12.77 19.56 -8.33
C ARG A 271 13.81 18.78 -7.56
N ILE A 272 13.44 17.62 -7.05
CA ILE A 272 14.32 16.73 -6.28
C ILE A 272 14.48 15.41 -7.04
N TYR A 273 15.72 15.02 -7.29
CA TYR A 273 16.13 13.74 -7.86
C TYR A 273 16.86 12.93 -6.80
N ALA A 274 16.41 11.69 -6.54
CA ALA A 274 16.96 10.90 -5.44
C ALA A 274 17.00 9.40 -5.78
N PHE A 275 17.63 8.60 -4.91
CA PHE A 275 17.74 7.13 -4.91
C PHE A 275 18.64 6.56 -6.02
N GLY A 276 18.59 7.04 -7.25
CA GLY A 276 19.38 6.50 -8.38
C GLY A 276 18.90 5.15 -8.92
N HIS A 277 17.92 4.54 -8.27
CA HIS A 277 17.21 3.31 -8.67
C HIS A 277 15.74 3.43 -8.26
N PRO A 278 14.83 2.58 -8.77
CA PRO A 278 13.43 2.65 -8.38
C PRO A 278 13.25 2.28 -6.90
N PHE A 279 12.24 2.89 -6.27
CA PHE A 279 11.81 2.44 -4.94
C PHE A 279 10.92 1.20 -5.06
N LEU A 280 9.82 1.28 -5.85
CA LEU A 280 8.90 0.18 -6.12
C LEU A 280 8.57 0.04 -7.62
N SER A 281 9.16 0.84 -8.49
CA SER A 281 8.84 0.92 -9.93
C SER A 281 7.38 1.27 -10.20
N SER A 282 6.78 2.13 -9.38
CA SER A 282 5.34 2.43 -9.41
C SER A 282 4.92 3.37 -10.55
N GLY A 283 5.86 3.99 -11.25
CA GLY A 283 5.56 4.97 -12.29
C GLY A 283 5.15 6.33 -11.70
N ALA A 284 3.99 6.85 -12.09
CA ALA A 284 3.45 8.07 -11.49
C ALA A 284 2.95 7.79 -10.07
N THR A 285 3.31 8.67 -9.13
CA THR A 285 3.01 8.54 -7.69
C THR A 285 2.57 9.89 -7.12
N ASN A 286 2.15 9.90 -5.87
CA ASN A 286 1.96 11.12 -5.12
C ASN A 286 2.25 10.83 -3.64
N TRP A 287 3.50 10.44 -3.36
CA TRP A 287 3.92 10.00 -2.03
C TRP A 287 4.52 11.15 -1.22
N PRO A 288 4.33 11.20 0.10
CA PRO A 288 4.91 12.24 0.96
C PRO A 288 6.43 12.26 0.89
N MET A 289 7.00 13.42 0.58
CA MET A 289 8.44 13.68 0.60
C MET A 289 8.81 14.52 1.81
N ALA A 290 9.67 13.99 2.67
CA ALA A 290 10.10 14.64 3.89
C ALA A 290 11.62 14.73 3.99
N GLU A 291 12.09 15.66 4.80
CA GLU A 291 13.47 15.64 5.31
C GLU A 291 13.67 14.39 6.17
N SER A 292 14.91 13.99 6.36
CA SER A 292 15.26 12.86 7.21
C SER A 292 16.57 13.13 7.95
N SER A 293 16.65 12.66 9.19
CA SER A 293 17.88 12.63 9.97
C SER A 293 18.34 11.19 10.16
N ILE A 294 19.65 10.98 10.16
CA ILE A 294 20.25 9.67 10.35
C ILE A 294 20.71 9.52 11.80
N VAL A 295 20.09 8.60 12.53
CA VAL A 295 20.50 8.29 13.90
C VAL A 295 21.90 7.69 13.90
N THR A 296 22.11 6.68 13.06
CA THR A 296 23.41 6.05 12.84
C THR A 296 23.38 5.16 11.60
N VAL A 297 24.56 4.79 11.08
CA VAL A 297 24.69 3.67 10.15
C VAL A 297 25.05 2.43 10.95
N VAL A 298 24.23 1.38 10.87
CA VAL A 298 24.44 0.11 11.57
C VAL A 298 25.26 -0.83 10.69
N PRO A 299 26.53 -1.15 11.05
CA PRO A 299 27.30 -2.17 10.36
C PRO A 299 26.68 -3.55 10.58
N ASN A 300 26.46 -4.29 9.49
CA ASN A 300 25.87 -5.62 9.54
C ASN A 300 26.54 -6.52 8.49
N LEU A 301 26.76 -7.80 8.83
CA LEU A 301 27.42 -8.74 7.93
C LEU A 301 26.65 -9.02 6.64
N ASN A 302 25.30 -9.00 6.71
CA ASN A 302 24.48 -9.25 5.53
C ASN A 302 24.26 -7.98 4.70
N ASN A 303 23.83 -6.91 5.35
CA ASN A 303 23.57 -5.63 4.71
C ASN A 303 23.53 -4.52 5.77
N SER A 304 24.54 -3.67 5.77
CA SER A 304 24.58 -2.47 6.62
C SER A 304 23.49 -1.49 6.18
N PHE A 305 22.99 -0.66 7.09
CA PHE A 305 21.86 0.21 6.79
C PHE A 305 21.87 1.50 7.60
N LYS A 306 21.27 2.55 7.04
CA LYS A 306 20.94 3.77 7.77
C LYS A 306 19.72 3.51 8.67
N LEU A 307 19.84 3.81 9.95
CA LEU A 307 18.71 3.97 10.85
C LEU A 307 18.29 5.43 10.80
N SER A 308 17.16 5.70 10.19
CA SER A 308 16.66 7.05 9.95
C SER A 308 15.47 7.40 10.83
N ALA A 309 15.25 8.70 10.99
CA ALA A 309 14.03 9.27 11.54
C ALA A 309 13.49 10.31 10.57
N ALA A 310 12.23 10.18 10.19
CA ALA A 310 11.56 11.11 9.31
C ALA A 310 11.41 12.49 9.98
N GLY A 311 11.65 13.54 9.21
CA GLY A 311 11.54 14.94 9.62
C GLY A 311 10.29 15.62 9.06
N ASN A 312 10.42 16.88 8.68
CA ASN A 312 9.33 17.69 8.18
C ASN A 312 8.88 17.22 6.79
N LEU A 313 7.57 17.17 6.58
CA LEU A 313 6.98 17.02 5.26
C LEU A 313 7.23 18.30 4.46
N VAL A 314 7.82 18.20 3.26
CA VAL A 314 8.25 19.35 2.45
C VAL A 314 7.76 19.32 1.00
N GLY A 315 7.14 18.21 0.57
CA GLY A 315 6.65 18.06 -0.80
C GLY A 315 6.11 16.67 -1.09
N ALA A 316 6.05 16.30 -2.36
CA ALA A 316 5.61 14.98 -2.80
C ALA A 316 6.58 14.37 -3.82
N ILE A 317 6.76 13.05 -3.76
CA ILE A 317 7.38 12.23 -4.81
C ILE A 317 6.31 11.96 -5.85
N SER A 318 6.51 12.47 -7.06
CA SER A 318 5.53 12.38 -8.15
C SER A 318 5.84 11.28 -9.16
N GLN A 319 7.07 10.74 -9.17
CA GLN A 319 7.45 9.64 -10.06
C GLN A 319 8.46 8.71 -9.38
N ASP A 320 8.29 7.40 -9.64
CA ASP A 320 9.19 6.32 -9.25
C ASP A 320 9.52 5.48 -10.50
N ARG A 321 10.71 5.67 -11.05
CA ARG A 321 11.13 5.12 -12.34
C ARG A 321 12.44 4.33 -12.21
N ALA A 322 12.83 3.66 -13.28
CA ALA A 322 13.99 2.76 -13.32
C ALA A 322 15.32 3.39 -12.85
N THR A 323 15.50 4.71 -12.99
CA THR A 323 16.73 5.42 -12.67
C THR A 323 16.63 6.30 -11.42
N GLY A 324 15.54 6.22 -10.66
CA GLY A 324 15.38 6.94 -9.41
C GLY A 324 13.96 7.37 -9.11
N VAL A 325 13.83 8.20 -8.08
CA VAL A 325 12.60 8.87 -7.72
C VAL A 325 12.72 10.37 -8.00
N TYR A 326 11.60 10.97 -8.40
CA TYR A 326 11.48 12.39 -8.67
C TYR A 326 10.38 12.99 -7.80
N GLY A 327 10.66 14.11 -7.15
CA GLY A 327 9.72 14.82 -6.31
C GLY A 327 9.73 16.32 -6.55
N GLN A 328 8.66 16.99 -6.09
CA GLN A 328 8.49 18.43 -6.17
C GLN A 328 8.29 19.00 -4.77
N LEU A 329 9.12 19.95 -4.38
CA LEU A 329 8.94 20.72 -3.14
C LEU A 329 7.67 21.57 -3.24
N GLY A 330 6.91 21.61 -2.16
CA GLY A 330 5.66 22.35 -2.07
C GLY A 330 4.42 21.62 -2.57
N ASP A 331 4.58 20.52 -3.32
CA ASP A 331 3.44 19.69 -3.76
C ASP A 331 2.81 18.94 -2.57
N LYS A 332 1.48 18.88 -2.56
CA LYS A 332 0.73 18.21 -1.49
C LYS A 332 0.56 16.73 -1.81
N PRO A 333 1.06 15.83 -0.95
CA PRO A 333 0.81 14.41 -1.10
C PRO A 333 -0.64 14.05 -0.79
N ARG A 334 -1.12 12.93 -1.36
CA ARG A 334 -2.43 12.38 -1.04
C ARG A 334 -2.30 11.38 0.11
N MET A 335 -2.92 11.71 1.23
CA MET A 335 -2.95 10.88 2.42
C MET A 335 -4.39 10.54 2.79
N VAL A 336 -4.59 9.35 3.33
CA VAL A 336 -5.87 8.89 3.86
C VAL A 336 -5.79 8.92 5.38
N PRO A 337 -6.54 9.79 6.06
CA PRO A 337 -6.64 9.79 7.51
C PRO A 337 -7.26 8.50 8.03
N VAL A 338 -6.68 7.95 9.10
CA VAL A 338 -7.18 6.73 9.76
C VAL A 338 -7.35 7.00 11.25
N ARG A 339 -8.53 6.69 11.76
CA ARG A 339 -8.82 6.62 13.18
C ARG A 339 -9.18 5.18 13.54
N LEU A 340 -8.41 4.58 14.40
CA LEU A 340 -8.62 3.23 14.89
C LEU A 340 -8.78 3.24 16.39
N LYS A 341 -9.91 2.74 16.90
CA LYS A 341 -10.12 2.49 18.32
C LYS A 341 -10.10 1.00 18.59
N VAL A 342 -9.37 0.61 19.62
CA VAL A 342 -9.30 -0.77 20.08
C VAL A 342 -9.83 -0.81 21.52
N HIS A 343 -11.01 -1.43 21.69
CA HIS A 343 -11.61 -1.73 22.99
C HIS A 343 -11.09 -3.10 23.41
N THR A 344 -10.19 -3.09 24.38
CA THR A 344 -9.52 -4.31 24.84
C THR A 344 -10.45 -5.16 25.71
N SER A 345 -10.15 -6.45 25.78
CA SER A 345 -10.83 -7.39 26.68
C SER A 345 -10.73 -7.02 28.16
N ARG A 346 -9.82 -6.11 28.51
CA ARG A 346 -9.62 -5.56 29.87
C ARG A 346 -10.35 -4.24 30.12
N ASN A 347 -11.33 -3.89 29.30
CA ASN A 347 -12.10 -2.64 29.37
C ASN A 347 -11.26 -1.36 29.23
N LYS A 348 -10.12 -1.43 28.54
CA LYS A 348 -9.32 -0.27 28.18
C LYS A 348 -9.59 0.08 26.71
N THR A 349 -9.68 1.37 26.40
CA THR A 349 -9.79 1.85 25.02
C THR A 349 -8.52 2.57 24.64
N GLU A 350 -7.88 2.10 23.56
CA GLU A 350 -6.77 2.77 22.91
C GLU A 350 -7.24 3.37 21.59
N THR A 351 -6.82 4.60 21.33
CA THR A 351 -7.16 5.30 20.09
C THR A 351 -5.87 5.63 19.35
N TYR A 352 -5.79 5.23 18.09
CA TYR A 352 -4.68 5.50 17.20
C TYR A 352 -5.15 6.43 16.09
N THR A 353 -4.37 7.50 15.85
CA THR A 353 -4.63 8.49 14.79
C THR A 353 -3.38 8.60 13.91
N PHE A 354 -3.53 8.31 12.65
CA PHE A 354 -2.45 8.31 11.68
C PHE A 354 -2.97 8.54 10.27
N GLU A 355 -2.07 8.78 9.33
CA GLU A 355 -2.37 8.90 7.91
C GLU A 355 -1.58 7.88 7.12
N ILE A 356 -2.20 7.30 6.08
CA ILE A 356 -1.57 6.35 5.16
C ILE A 356 -1.54 6.97 3.77
N VAL A 357 -0.44 6.78 3.04
CA VAL A 357 -0.34 7.20 1.63
C VAL A 357 -1.49 6.61 0.80
N SER A 358 -2.08 7.43 -0.08
CA SER A 358 -3.13 6.97 -1.01
C SER A 358 -2.48 6.37 -2.26
N ASP A 359 -2.37 5.05 -2.30
CA ASP A 359 -1.72 4.29 -3.37
C ASP A 359 -2.41 2.92 -3.55
N PRO A 360 -2.65 2.45 -4.78
CA PRO A 360 -3.39 1.20 -5.01
C PRO A 360 -2.80 -0.04 -4.35
N PHE A 361 -1.48 -0.10 -4.23
CA PHE A 361 -0.77 -1.21 -3.63
C PHE A 361 -0.46 -0.97 -2.14
N LEU A 362 0.08 0.22 -1.83
CA LEU A 362 0.58 0.50 -0.47
C LEU A 362 -0.55 0.69 0.54
N THR A 363 -1.65 1.38 0.20
CA THR A 363 -2.71 1.67 1.17
C THR A 363 -3.29 0.40 1.81
N PRO A 364 -3.69 -0.65 1.05
CA PRO A 364 -4.20 -1.88 1.66
C PRO A 364 -3.15 -2.62 2.50
N LEU A 365 -1.90 -2.66 2.05
CA LEU A 365 -0.79 -3.29 2.76
C LEU A 365 -0.50 -2.59 4.09
N LEU A 366 -0.36 -1.27 4.05
CA LEU A 366 -0.04 -0.45 5.23
C LEU A 366 -1.20 -0.45 6.23
N THR A 367 -2.46 -0.46 5.75
CA THR A 367 -3.64 -0.66 6.61
C THR A 367 -3.56 -1.99 7.36
N ARG A 368 -3.17 -3.08 6.68
CA ARG A 368 -2.98 -4.39 7.33
C ARG A 368 -1.90 -4.34 8.40
N ILE A 369 -0.74 -3.75 8.10
CA ILE A 369 0.40 -3.67 9.02
C ILE A 369 0.03 -2.82 10.24
N THR A 370 -0.50 -1.63 10.06
CA THR A 370 -0.81 -0.68 11.16
C THR A 370 -1.94 -1.18 12.05
N MET A 371 -3.05 -1.65 11.46
CA MET A 371 -4.16 -2.18 12.25
C MET A 371 -3.78 -3.48 12.98
N PHE A 372 -3.04 -4.39 12.33
CA PHE A 372 -2.54 -5.59 12.98
C PHE A 372 -1.61 -5.23 14.13
N SER A 373 -0.76 -4.21 13.97
CA SER A 373 0.14 -3.70 15.02
C SER A 373 -0.64 -3.18 16.24
N ALA A 374 -1.68 -2.39 16.00
CA ALA A 374 -2.53 -1.86 17.07
C ALA A 374 -3.20 -2.98 17.88
N ILE A 375 -3.76 -3.98 17.19
CA ILE A 375 -4.40 -5.13 17.85
C ILE A 375 -3.35 -5.97 18.57
N ALA A 376 -2.19 -6.26 17.96
CA ALA A 376 -1.13 -7.07 18.53
C ALA A 376 -0.43 -6.41 19.74
N ALA A 377 -0.43 -5.07 19.80
CA ALA A 377 0.13 -4.32 20.93
C ALA A 377 -0.79 -4.34 22.16
N THR A 378 -2.09 -4.53 21.96
CA THR A 378 -3.11 -4.40 23.02
C THR A 378 -3.68 -5.73 23.45
N GLU A 379 -3.68 -6.74 22.57
CA GLU A 379 -4.35 -8.01 22.75
C GLU A 379 -3.40 -9.21 22.57
N ARG A 380 -3.76 -10.34 23.18
CA ARG A 380 -3.03 -11.59 22.96
C ARG A 380 -3.17 -12.07 21.51
N GLN A 381 -2.12 -12.68 20.99
CA GLN A 381 -2.10 -13.23 19.64
C GLN A 381 -2.48 -14.72 19.56
N ILE A 382 -2.39 -15.43 20.68
CA ILE A 382 -2.65 -16.85 20.81
C ILE A 382 -3.71 -17.08 21.88
N GLY A 383 -4.68 -17.92 21.58
CA GLY A 383 -5.80 -18.25 22.43
C GLY A 383 -7.14 -17.87 21.80
N SER A 384 -8.21 -18.45 22.32
CA SER A 384 -9.57 -18.17 21.81
C SER A 384 -9.93 -16.72 21.98
N GLN A 385 -10.18 -16.03 20.88
CA GLN A 385 -10.50 -14.60 20.84
C GLN A 385 -11.58 -14.33 19.80
N THR A 386 -12.45 -13.38 20.10
CA THR A 386 -13.41 -12.82 19.15
C THR A 386 -13.15 -11.33 19.02
N LEU A 387 -13.02 -10.85 17.78
CA LEU A 387 -12.92 -9.44 17.45
C LEU A 387 -14.19 -9.01 16.73
N LYS A 388 -14.91 -8.04 17.28
CA LYS A 388 -16.00 -7.35 16.62
C LYS A 388 -15.45 -6.08 15.98
N LEU A 389 -15.68 -5.91 14.69
CA LEU A 389 -15.20 -4.80 13.88
C LEU A 389 -16.40 -4.02 13.36
N SER A 390 -16.42 -2.72 13.62
CA SER A 390 -17.38 -1.78 13.04
C SER A 390 -16.65 -0.53 12.55
N GLY A 391 -17.23 0.17 11.57
CA GLY A 391 -16.61 1.38 11.06
C GLY A 391 -17.08 1.78 9.68
N THR A 392 -16.38 2.77 9.10
CA THR A 392 -16.69 3.31 7.78
C THR A 392 -15.40 3.63 6.99
N ILE A 393 -15.48 3.48 5.67
CA ILE A 393 -14.54 4.05 4.72
C ILE A 393 -15.28 5.14 3.96
N THR A 394 -14.87 6.39 4.14
CA THR A 394 -15.51 7.57 3.55
C THR A 394 -14.87 7.91 2.20
N ILE A 395 -15.71 8.07 1.18
CA ILE A 395 -15.32 8.36 -0.20
C ILE A 395 -15.99 9.65 -0.63
N ASP A 396 -15.23 10.59 -1.18
CA ASP A 396 -15.78 11.86 -1.63
C ASP A 396 -16.86 11.67 -2.70
N GLY A 397 -18.01 12.34 -2.51
CA GLY A 397 -19.13 12.28 -3.44
C GLY A 397 -19.84 10.92 -3.56
N GLN A 398 -19.54 9.95 -2.69
CA GLN A 398 -20.17 8.63 -2.66
C GLN A 398 -20.73 8.31 -1.27
N SER A 399 -21.57 7.26 -1.18
CA SER A 399 -21.96 6.72 0.12
C SER A 399 -20.81 6.00 0.79
N ASP A 400 -20.72 6.08 2.11
CA ASP A 400 -19.70 5.37 2.89
C ASP A 400 -19.79 3.85 2.70
N ILE A 401 -18.63 3.19 2.72
CA ILE A 401 -18.59 1.74 2.89
C ILE A 401 -18.71 1.43 4.38
N LYS A 402 -19.72 0.65 4.73
CA LYS A 402 -20.00 0.26 6.11
C LYS A 402 -19.33 -1.07 6.43
N LEU A 403 -18.54 -1.06 7.48
CA LEU A 403 -17.85 -2.23 8.03
C LEU A 403 -18.61 -2.69 9.27
N ASP A 404 -18.99 -3.99 9.35
CA ASP A 404 -19.66 -4.55 10.52
C ASP A 404 -19.54 -6.08 10.45
N ASN A 405 -18.50 -6.62 11.10
CA ASN A 405 -18.15 -8.04 11.06
C ASN A 405 -17.65 -8.53 12.40
N SER A 406 -17.68 -9.85 12.62
CA SER A 406 -17.11 -10.51 13.79
C SER A 406 -16.18 -11.63 13.37
N PHE A 407 -15.03 -11.74 14.01
CA PHE A 407 -14.02 -12.75 13.69
C PHE A 407 -13.62 -13.50 14.95
N THR A 408 -13.76 -14.81 14.92
CA THR A 408 -13.35 -15.67 16.03
C THR A 408 -12.35 -16.72 15.52
N SER A 409 -11.24 -16.84 16.22
CA SER A 409 -10.18 -17.80 15.86
C SER A 409 -9.23 -18.01 17.04
N PRO A 410 -8.62 -19.19 17.16
CA PRO A 410 -7.54 -19.41 18.14
C PRO A 410 -6.27 -18.62 17.89
N SER A 411 -6.01 -18.21 16.63
CA SER A 411 -4.73 -17.58 16.25
C SER A 411 -4.80 -16.61 15.06
N GLY A 412 -5.98 -16.40 14.46
CA GLY A 412 -6.10 -15.65 13.21
C GLY A 412 -7.11 -14.50 13.24
N ALA A 413 -7.82 -14.28 14.34
CA ALA A 413 -8.91 -13.30 14.42
C ALA A 413 -8.45 -11.88 14.00
N ALA A 414 -7.28 -11.45 14.47
CA ALA A 414 -6.71 -10.16 14.11
C ALA A 414 -6.46 -10.02 12.60
N MET A 415 -5.88 -11.03 11.96
CA MET A 415 -5.61 -11.00 10.52
C MET A 415 -6.90 -10.99 9.69
N PHE A 416 -7.93 -11.72 10.10
CA PHE A 416 -9.24 -11.68 9.45
C PHE A 416 -9.90 -10.31 9.60
N ALA A 417 -9.84 -9.71 10.78
CA ALA A 417 -10.40 -8.38 11.05
C ALA A 417 -9.72 -7.30 10.19
N VAL A 418 -8.39 -7.27 10.12
CA VAL A 418 -7.67 -6.28 9.32
C VAL A 418 -7.88 -6.49 7.81
N ASN A 419 -8.00 -7.73 7.35
CA ASN A 419 -8.32 -8.02 5.96
C ASN A 419 -9.73 -7.53 5.57
N ALA A 420 -10.69 -7.54 6.47
CA ALA A 420 -12.04 -7.01 6.20
C ALA A 420 -12.05 -5.50 5.94
N VAL A 421 -11.03 -4.77 6.39
CA VAL A 421 -10.84 -3.35 6.07
C VAL A 421 -9.98 -3.18 4.81
N ALA A 422 -8.89 -3.94 4.71
CA ALA A 422 -7.95 -3.80 3.61
C ALA A 422 -8.51 -4.27 2.25
N GLN A 423 -9.39 -5.27 2.24
CA GLN A 423 -10.00 -5.79 1.01
C GLN A 423 -10.83 -4.75 0.25
N PRO A 424 -11.82 -4.07 0.87
CA PRO A 424 -12.56 -3.00 0.20
C PRO A 424 -11.65 -1.91 -0.35
N LEU A 425 -10.61 -1.52 0.39
CA LEU A 425 -9.61 -0.54 -0.07
C LEU A 425 -8.87 -1.02 -1.31
N ALA A 426 -8.44 -2.28 -1.33
CA ALA A 426 -7.78 -2.86 -2.50
C ALA A 426 -8.71 -2.89 -3.73
N VAL A 427 -9.98 -3.27 -3.55
CA VAL A 427 -10.98 -3.28 -4.63
C VAL A 427 -11.19 -1.87 -5.18
N LEU A 428 -11.40 -0.88 -4.31
CA LEU A 428 -11.61 0.51 -4.70
C LEU A 428 -10.41 1.08 -5.46
N LEU A 429 -9.22 0.99 -4.87
CA LEU A 429 -8.01 1.61 -5.41
C LEU A 429 -7.52 0.96 -6.70
N ASN A 430 -7.84 -0.33 -6.93
CA ASN A 430 -7.53 -1.03 -8.17
C ASN A 430 -8.66 -1.03 -9.19
N SER A 431 -9.77 -0.35 -8.92
CA SER A 431 -10.93 -0.29 -9.81
C SER A 431 -10.71 0.50 -11.10
N GLY A 432 -9.71 1.38 -11.13
CA GLY A 432 -9.40 2.25 -12.28
C GLY A 432 -10.33 3.46 -12.42
N PHE A 433 -11.26 3.71 -11.49
CA PHE A 433 -12.10 4.90 -11.51
C PHE A 433 -11.32 6.14 -11.04
N ASN A 434 -11.14 7.12 -11.92
CA ASN A 434 -10.38 8.35 -11.65
C ASN A 434 -11.03 9.26 -10.58
N ALA A 435 -12.33 9.11 -10.34
CA ALA A 435 -13.08 9.91 -9.35
C ALA A 435 -12.93 9.41 -7.91
N LEU A 436 -12.09 8.40 -7.67
CA LEU A 436 -11.89 7.87 -6.33
C LEU A 436 -11.03 8.81 -5.48
N ASP A 437 -11.61 9.36 -4.43
CA ASP A 437 -10.93 10.14 -3.41
C ASP A 437 -11.34 9.63 -2.01
N LEU A 438 -10.42 8.96 -1.34
CA LEU A 438 -10.60 8.43 0.02
C LEU A 438 -10.43 9.56 1.04
N ARG A 439 -11.49 9.89 1.77
CA ARG A 439 -11.51 10.96 2.78
C ARG A 439 -11.14 10.50 4.17
N GLY A 440 -11.31 9.21 4.48
CA GLY A 440 -10.93 8.67 5.77
C GLY A 440 -11.35 7.23 5.98
N ILE A 441 -10.74 6.63 7.00
CA ILE A 441 -11.04 5.30 7.50
C ILE A 441 -11.26 5.42 9.01
N ASP A 442 -12.45 5.09 9.49
CA ASP A 442 -12.80 5.13 10.91
C ASP A 442 -13.23 3.73 11.33
N VAL A 443 -12.49 3.13 12.26
CA VAL A 443 -12.69 1.74 12.65
C VAL A 443 -12.65 1.59 14.17
N ASP A 444 -13.64 0.91 14.70
CA ASP A 444 -13.72 0.45 16.09
C ASP A 444 -13.57 -1.09 16.12
N VAL A 445 -12.63 -1.58 16.90
CA VAL A 445 -12.40 -3.01 17.13
C VAL A 445 -12.65 -3.31 18.60
N THR A 446 -13.58 -4.22 18.90
CA THR A 446 -13.85 -4.69 20.27
C THR A 446 -13.34 -6.12 20.44
N SER A 447 -12.46 -6.34 21.40
CA SER A 447 -11.89 -7.64 21.72
C SER A 447 -12.65 -8.32 22.85
N ILE A 448 -12.94 -9.60 22.68
CA ILE A 448 -13.59 -10.46 23.67
C ILE A 448 -12.72 -11.71 23.88
N ASP A 449 -12.32 -11.99 25.13
CA ASP A 449 -11.43 -13.09 25.51
C ASP A 449 -12.13 -14.47 25.53
N SER A 450 -13.05 -14.68 24.60
CA SER A 450 -13.73 -15.96 24.43
C SER A 450 -14.06 -16.19 22.98
N ARG A 451 -14.25 -17.45 22.63
CA ARG A 451 -14.79 -17.83 21.33
C ARG A 451 -16.30 -17.61 21.34
N SER A 452 -16.80 -16.77 20.44
CA SER A 452 -18.22 -16.49 20.25
C SER A 452 -18.63 -16.96 18.85
N SER A 453 -18.62 -18.30 18.63
CA SER A 453 -19.11 -18.91 17.38
C SER A 453 -20.18 -19.95 17.64
N GLY A 454 -21.00 -20.20 16.63
CA GLY A 454 -22.01 -21.23 16.64
C GLY A 454 -22.23 -21.82 15.25
N THR A 455 -22.67 -23.05 15.16
CA THR A 455 -22.98 -23.73 13.91
C THR A 455 -24.49 -23.86 13.77
N LEU A 456 -25.03 -23.43 12.63
CA LEU A 456 -26.44 -23.59 12.27
C LEU A 456 -26.74 -25.05 11.92
N ASN A 457 -27.46 -25.75 12.81
CA ASN A 457 -27.66 -27.19 12.69
C ASN A 457 -28.94 -27.57 11.97
N ARG A 458 -30.05 -26.87 12.24
CA ARG A 458 -31.36 -27.18 11.64
C ARG A 458 -32.26 -25.96 11.60
N LEU A 459 -33.25 -26.05 10.71
CA LEU A 459 -34.40 -25.15 10.67
C LEU A 459 -35.66 -25.91 11.06
N TRP A 460 -36.56 -25.20 11.69
CA TRP A 460 -37.93 -25.62 11.90
C TRP A 460 -38.86 -24.52 11.39
N ILE A 461 -40.02 -24.89 10.91
CA ILE A 461 -41.05 -24.02 10.38
C ILE A 461 -42.43 -24.49 10.88
N ASP A 462 -43.30 -23.57 11.18
CA ASP A 462 -44.67 -23.85 11.69
C ASP A 462 -45.59 -24.44 10.63
N LYS A 463 -45.38 -24.08 9.34
CA LYS A 463 -46.23 -24.49 8.20
C LYS A 463 -45.40 -24.75 6.96
N THR A 464 -45.73 -25.80 6.23
CA THR A 464 -45.10 -26.12 4.93
C THR A 464 -46.02 -25.72 3.74
N GLU A 465 -47.30 -25.49 3.97
CA GLU A 465 -48.27 -24.93 3.00
C GLU A 465 -48.67 -23.53 3.46
N VAL A 466 -48.50 -22.57 2.58
CA VAL A 466 -48.65 -21.15 2.91
C VAL A 466 -49.38 -20.38 1.80
N ARG A 467 -50.02 -19.27 2.14
CA ARG A 467 -50.65 -18.37 1.16
C ARG A 467 -49.74 -17.17 0.89
N ARG A 468 -49.96 -16.53 -0.25
CA ARG A 468 -49.31 -15.25 -0.59
C ARG A 468 -49.56 -14.21 0.48
N GLY A 469 -48.56 -13.49 0.92
CA GLY A 469 -48.65 -12.47 1.99
C GLY A 469 -48.83 -13.05 3.39
N GLU A 470 -48.89 -14.37 3.56
CA GLU A 470 -48.98 -15.01 4.88
C GLU A 470 -47.66 -14.89 5.64
N SER A 471 -47.75 -14.66 6.95
CA SER A 471 -46.63 -14.69 7.86
C SER A 471 -46.43 -16.09 8.42
N ILE A 472 -45.21 -16.57 8.42
CA ILE A 472 -44.79 -17.85 9.00
C ILE A 472 -43.71 -17.60 10.04
N GLU A 473 -43.66 -18.48 11.04
CA GLU A 473 -42.58 -18.45 12.03
C GLU A 473 -41.59 -19.56 11.73
N MET A 474 -40.30 -19.16 11.58
CA MET A 474 -39.20 -20.09 11.46
C MET A 474 -38.33 -20.03 12.70
N GLN A 475 -37.69 -21.13 13.03
CA GLN A 475 -36.72 -21.23 14.10
C GLN A 475 -35.42 -21.82 13.56
N ALA A 476 -34.34 -21.07 13.71
CA ALA A 476 -33.01 -21.50 13.35
C ALA A 476 -32.29 -21.96 14.64
N PHE A 477 -31.97 -23.25 14.70
CA PHE A 477 -31.28 -23.86 15.83
C PHE A 477 -29.79 -23.86 15.56
N ALA A 478 -29.05 -23.18 16.39
CA ALA A 478 -27.59 -23.13 16.32
C ALA A 478 -26.98 -23.64 17.64
N ARG A 479 -25.82 -24.27 17.52
CA ARG A 479 -25.06 -24.78 18.67
C ARG A 479 -23.76 -23.99 18.77
N ASN A 480 -23.50 -23.44 19.94
CA ASN A 480 -22.24 -22.75 20.21
C ASN A 480 -21.10 -23.76 20.48
N ASP A 481 -19.87 -23.23 20.58
CA ASP A 481 -18.68 -24.05 20.81
C ASP A 481 -18.67 -24.78 22.16
N ASN A 482 -19.48 -24.33 23.13
CA ASN A 482 -19.65 -24.98 24.43
C ASN A 482 -20.70 -26.12 24.39
N GLY A 483 -21.29 -26.38 23.23
CA GLY A 483 -22.30 -27.40 23.02
C GLY A 483 -23.73 -26.96 23.38
N SER A 484 -23.93 -25.74 23.89
CA SER A 484 -25.27 -25.19 24.19
C SER A 484 -26.00 -24.83 22.92
N GLU A 485 -27.27 -25.25 22.83
CA GLU A 485 -28.13 -24.88 21.72
C GLU A 485 -28.87 -23.57 22.03
N PHE A 486 -28.98 -22.70 21.02
CA PHE A 486 -29.78 -21.49 21.07
C PHE A 486 -30.64 -21.40 19.80
N VAL A 487 -31.73 -20.64 19.88
CA VAL A 487 -32.73 -20.56 18.84
C VAL A 487 -32.94 -19.11 18.44
N GLU A 488 -32.71 -18.82 17.16
CA GLU A 488 -33.09 -17.54 16.54
C GLU A 488 -34.49 -17.68 15.94
N ARG A 489 -35.44 -16.85 16.38
CA ARG A 489 -36.78 -16.79 15.84
C ARG A 489 -36.83 -15.84 14.65
N ILE A 490 -37.38 -16.29 13.56
CA ILE A 490 -37.37 -15.60 12.27
C ILE A 490 -38.81 -15.49 11.76
N PRO A 491 -39.50 -14.37 11.97
CA PRO A 491 -40.74 -14.10 11.31
C PRO A 491 -40.48 -13.82 9.81
N LEU A 492 -41.13 -14.56 8.93
CA LEU A 492 -41.00 -14.39 7.48
C LEU A 492 -42.39 -14.16 6.86
N VAL A 493 -42.53 -13.07 6.12
CA VAL A 493 -43.69 -12.81 5.31
C VAL A 493 -43.44 -13.30 3.90
N ILE A 494 -44.30 -14.17 3.40
CA ILE A 494 -44.22 -14.68 2.04
C ILE A 494 -44.55 -13.55 1.07
N PRO A 495 -43.71 -13.25 0.07
CA PRO A 495 -43.98 -12.15 -0.87
C PRO A 495 -45.35 -12.31 -1.54
N ALA A 496 -46.10 -11.19 -1.62
CA ALA A 496 -47.46 -11.20 -2.17
C ALA A 496 -47.53 -11.58 -3.66
N ASP A 497 -46.44 -11.41 -4.37
CA ASP A 497 -46.25 -11.76 -5.78
C ASP A 497 -45.68 -13.16 -5.99
N SER A 498 -45.50 -13.94 -4.92
CA SER A 498 -45.00 -15.31 -5.00
C SER A 498 -45.87 -16.16 -5.93
N PRO A 499 -45.29 -16.95 -6.83
CA PRO A 499 -46.04 -17.88 -7.65
C PRO A 499 -46.59 -19.03 -6.80
N ILE A 500 -47.66 -19.66 -7.29
CA ILE A 500 -48.16 -20.92 -6.72
C ILE A 500 -47.12 -22.02 -7.02
N GLY A 501 -46.90 -22.89 -6.03
CA GLY A 501 -45.95 -23.98 -6.13
C GLY A 501 -44.80 -23.91 -5.14
N PRO A 502 -43.71 -24.68 -5.34
CA PRO A 502 -42.63 -24.78 -4.38
C PRO A 502 -41.75 -23.51 -4.35
N LEU A 503 -41.47 -23.04 -3.13
CA LEU A 503 -40.46 -22.01 -2.83
C LEU A 503 -39.35 -22.64 -1.98
N VAL A 504 -38.13 -22.31 -2.25
CA VAL A 504 -36.95 -22.69 -1.47
C VAL A 504 -36.56 -21.53 -0.57
N ILE A 505 -36.48 -21.80 0.72
CA ILE A 505 -36.00 -20.84 1.72
C ILE A 505 -34.63 -21.28 2.18
N ILE A 506 -33.65 -20.41 2.07
CA ILE A 506 -32.29 -20.61 2.58
C ILE A 506 -32.12 -19.67 3.78
N VAL A 507 -31.71 -20.24 4.91
CA VAL A 507 -31.21 -19.46 6.05
C VAL A 507 -29.72 -19.77 6.18
N GLY A 508 -28.90 -18.74 6.15
CA GLY A 508 -27.45 -18.94 6.16
C GLY A 508 -26.67 -17.72 6.63
N ASP A 509 -25.40 -17.95 6.95
CA ASP A 509 -24.45 -16.89 7.26
C ASP A 509 -24.04 -16.11 6.00
N GLY A 510 -23.46 -14.91 6.23
CA GLY A 510 -23.03 -14.05 5.12
C GLY A 510 -21.94 -14.66 4.24
N ALA A 511 -21.03 -15.44 4.79
CA ALA A 511 -19.95 -16.08 4.01
C ALA A 511 -20.49 -17.15 3.08
N SER A 512 -21.36 -18.03 3.59
CA SER A 512 -22.02 -19.09 2.81
C SER A 512 -22.84 -18.50 1.65
N LEU A 513 -23.63 -17.44 1.92
CA LEU A 513 -24.44 -16.80 0.88
C LEU A 513 -23.59 -15.98 -0.11
N ASN A 514 -22.55 -15.28 0.33
CA ASN A 514 -21.61 -14.60 -0.58
C ASN A 514 -20.91 -15.63 -1.49
N GLN A 515 -20.58 -16.82 -0.98
CA GLN A 515 -19.99 -17.89 -1.79
C GLN A 515 -21.00 -18.43 -2.81
N ALA A 516 -22.26 -18.64 -2.41
CA ALA A 516 -23.33 -19.04 -3.32
C ALA A 516 -23.55 -18.00 -4.43
N ASP A 517 -23.53 -16.71 -4.09
CA ASP A 517 -23.68 -15.61 -5.07
C ASP A 517 -22.54 -15.58 -6.09
N ARG A 518 -21.31 -15.96 -5.71
CA ARG A 518 -20.16 -16.05 -6.63
C ARG A 518 -20.30 -17.12 -7.71
N THR A 519 -21.08 -18.14 -7.46
CA THR A 519 -21.29 -19.24 -8.41
C THR A 519 -22.45 -18.97 -9.37
N GLN A 520 -23.19 -17.90 -9.19
CA GLN A 520 -24.30 -17.53 -10.08
C GLN A 520 -23.80 -16.74 -11.30
N PRO A 521 -24.50 -16.79 -12.45
CA PRO A 521 -24.17 -15.99 -13.63
C PRO A 521 -24.15 -14.47 -13.40
N SER A 522 -24.87 -13.98 -12.38
CA SER A 522 -24.83 -12.57 -11.92
C SER A 522 -23.46 -12.16 -11.33
N ALA A 523 -22.60 -13.11 -11.05
CA ALA A 523 -21.26 -12.85 -10.51
C ALA A 523 -20.30 -12.18 -11.50
N GLU A 524 -20.59 -12.18 -12.80
CA GLU A 524 -19.82 -11.45 -13.83
C GLU A 524 -20.11 -9.94 -13.86
N PHE A 525 -20.71 -9.41 -12.79
CA PHE A 525 -21.00 -7.98 -12.66
C PHE A 525 -19.72 -7.15 -12.76
N SER A 526 -19.65 -6.28 -13.76
CA SER A 526 -18.60 -5.29 -13.95
C SER A 526 -19.18 -3.90 -13.66
N PRO A 527 -18.78 -3.24 -12.55
CA PRO A 527 -19.25 -1.90 -12.24
C PRO A 527 -18.91 -0.91 -13.36
N ARG A 528 -19.88 -0.09 -13.77
CA ARG A 528 -19.70 0.93 -14.82
C ARG A 528 -19.19 2.25 -14.26
N ASP A 529 -19.42 2.49 -12.99
CA ASP A 529 -19.02 3.69 -12.26
C ASP A 529 -18.68 3.38 -10.80
N LEU A 530 -18.04 4.34 -10.15
CA LEU A 530 -17.64 4.22 -8.75
C LEU A 530 -18.85 4.00 -7.81
N GLY A 531 -20.00 4.66 -8.08
CA GLY A 531 -21.21 4.50 -7.27
C GLY A 531 -21.76 3.07 -7.34
N GLN A 532 -21.73 2.42 -8.51
CA GLN A 532 -22.11 1.01 -8.64
C GLN A 532 -21.14 0.10 -7.86
N LEU A 533 -19.85 0.37 -7.92
CA LEU A 533 -18.84 -0.39 -7.16
C LEU A 533 -19.08 -0.26 -5.65
N VAL A 534 -19.28 0.95 -5.15
CA VAL A 534 -19.56 1.21 -3.73
C VAL A 534 -20.84 0.48 -3.28
N ARG A 535 -21.92 0.54 -4.08
CA ARG A 535 -23.15 -0.21 -3.80
C ARG A 535 -22.90 -1.72 -3.78
N ALA A 536 -22.11 -2.23 -4.72
CA ALA A 536 -21.79 -3.66 -4.76
C ALA A 536 -20.98 -4.11 -3.52
N ILE A 537 -20.01 -3.32 -3.08
CA ILE A 537 -19.25 -3.60 -1.84
C ILE A 537 -20.19 -3.58 -0.63
N ASN A 538 -21.08 -2.58 -0.53
CA ASN A 538 -22.04 -2.48 0.57
C ASN A 538 -23.12 -3.58 0.57
N LYS A 539 -23.38 -4.24 -0.57
CA LYS A 539 -24.26 -5.41 -0.67
C LYS A 539 -23.62 -6.71 -0.21
N LEU A 540 -22.30 -6.76 -0.01
CA LEU A 540 -21.64 -7.95 0.55
C LEU A 540 -22.21 -8.26 1.93
N LYS A 541 -22.60 -9.51 2.10
CA LYS A 541 -23.19 -9.98 3.34
C LYS A 541 -22.15 -10.01 4.46
N ARG A 542 -22.58 -9.51 5.62
CA ARG A 542 -21.77 -9.45 6.84
C ARG A 542 -21.75 -10.80 7.53
N ASN A 543 -20.69 -11.13 8.24
CA ASN A 543 -20.53 -12.44 8.84
C ASN A 543 -21.04 -12.54 10.29
N ASN A 544 -21.61 -11.47 10.84
CA ASN A 544 -22.08 -11.39 12.23
C ASN A 544 -23.60 -11.57 12.35
N ARG A 545 -24.29 -12.05 11.30
CA ARG A 545 -25.73 -12.24 11.26
C ARG A 545 -26.15 -13.32 10.27
N LEU A 546 -27.40 -13.77 10.41
CA LEU A 546 -28.04 -14.65 9.46
C LEU A 546 -28.86 -13.86 8.44
N TYR A 547 -29.01 -14.45 7.29
CA TYR A 547 -29.85 -13.97 6.18
C TYR A 547 -30.89 -15.04 5.84
N VAL A 548 -32.08 -14.58 5.44
CA VAL A 548 -33.15 -15.42 4.93
C VAL A 548 -33.35 -15.07 3.46
N ARG A 549 -33.17 -16.04 2.58
CA ARG A 549 -33.39 -15.85 1.15
C ARG A 549 -34.53 -16.75 0.68
N VAL A 550 -35.55 -16.16 0.08
CA VAL A 550 -36.67 -16.85 -0.55
C VAL A 550 -36.41 -16.93 -2.04
N MET A 551 -36.37 -18.14 -2.57
CA MET A 551 -36.00 -18.41 -3.95
C MET A 551 -37.03 -19.29 -4.63
N ARG A 552 -37.12 -19.17 -5.96
CA ARG A 552 -37.90 -20.09 -6.79
C ARG A 552 -37.09 -20.62 -7.96
N ALA A 553 -37.39 -21.81 -8.41
CA ALA A 553 -36.95 -22.29 -9.71
C ALA A 553 -37.73 -21.56 -10.82
N GLY A 554 -37.06 -21.09 -11.86
CA GLY A 554 -37.76 -20.62 -13.03
C GLY A 554 -37.26 -19.33 -13.67
N THR A 555 -38.07 -18.55 -14.24
CA THR A 555 -38.05 -17.63 -15.32
C THR A 555 -37.55 -16.21 -14.99
N GLY A 556 -36.41 -16.08 -14.31
CA GLY A 556 -35.73 -14.80 -14.14
C GLY A 556 -34.66 -14.58 -15.21
N ALA A 557 -34.17 -13.36 -15.26
CA ALA A 557 -33.04 -12.99 -16.12
C ALA A 557 -32.21 -11.87 -15.50
N ILE A 558 -30.95 -11.80 -15.89
CA ILE A 558 -30.11 -10.62 -15.67
C ILE A 558 -30.14 -9.80 -16.95
N VAL A 559 -30.56 -8.56 -16.84
CA VAL A 559 -30.59 -7.60 -17.94
C VAL A 559 -29.83 -6.35 -17.53
N ASN A 560 -28.80 -5.97 -18.29
CA ASN A 560 -27.95 -4.82 -17.98
C ASN A 560 -27.35 -4.84 -16.55
N ASN A 561 -26.93 -6.01 -16.09
CA ASN A 561 -26.41 -6.27 -14.75
C ASN A 561 -27.41 -6.10 -13.59
N GLU A 562 -28.72 -6.06 -13.88
CA GLU A 562 -29.76 -6.07 -12.87
C GLU A 562 -30.54 -7.39 -12.92
N GLU A 563 -30.75 -8.02 -11.75
CA GLU A 563 -31.53 -9.23 -11.63
C GLU A 563 -33.03 -8.91 -11.71
N MET A 564 -33.70 -9.51 -12.66
CA MET A 564 -35.14 -9.48 -12.83
C MET A 564 -35.71 -10.86 -12.48
N PRO A 565 -36.13 -11.07 -11.22
CA PRO A 565 -36.48 -12.42 -10.72
C PRO A 565 -37.81 -12.94 -11.30
N VAL A 566 -38.65 -12.05 -11.81
CA VAL A 566 -39.96 -12.40 -12.36
C VAL A 566 -40.17 -11.70 -13.70
N LEU A 567 -39.98 -12.44 -14.80
CA LEU A 567 -40.25 -11.96 -16.13
C LEU A 567 -41.38 -12.77 -16.79
N PRO A 568 -42.35 -12.13 -17.47
CA PRO A 568 -43.32 -12.83 -18.30
C PRO A 568 -42.63 -13.66 -19.38
N PRO A 569 -43.14 -14.86 -19.73
CA PRO A 569 -42.53 -15.71 -20.79
C PRO A 569 -42.35 -14.99 -22.13
N SER A 570 -43.27 -14.05 -22.48
CA SER A 570 -43.16 -13.21 -23.67
C SER A 570 -41.94 -12.31 -23.66
N MET A 571 -41.61 -11.71 -22.51
CA MET A 571 -40.41 -10.86 -22.37
C MET A 571 -39.12 -11.70 -22.45
N LEU A 572 -39.11 -12.88 -21.83
CA LEU A 572 -37.97 -13.81 -21.93
C LEU A 572 -37.73 -14.26 -23.38
N ALA A 573 -38.79 -14.56 -24.11
CA ALA A 573 -38.72 -14.89 -25.54
C ALA A 573 -38.16 -13.71 -26.37
N THR A 574 -38.56 -12.48 -26.05
CA THR A 574 -38.05 -11.27 -26.71
C THR A 574 -36.59 -11.03 -26.39
N LEU A 575 -36.19 -11.14 -25.13
CA LEU A 575 -34.80 -10.98 -24.69
C LEU A 575 -33.89 -12.08 -25.25
N GLY A 576 -34.37 -13.32 -25.35
CA GLY A 576 -33.66 -14.46 -25.93
C GLY A 576 -33.60 -14.48 -27.46
N SER A 577 -34.22 -13.51 -28.14
CA SER A 577 -34.20 -13.47 -29.60
C SER A 577 -32.84 -12.97 -30.11
N SER A 578 -32.34 -13.58 -31.19
CA SER A 578 -31.07 -13.21 -31.84
C SER A 578 -31.01 -11.76 -32.39
N ARG A 579 -32.14 -11.04 -32.33
CA ARG A 579 -32.24 -9.63 -32.75
C ARG A 579 -32.04 -8.63 -31.62
N THR A 580 -32.01 -9.06 -30.37
CA THR A 580 -31.74 -8.20 -29.22
C THR A 580 -30.24 -8.27 -28.88
N SER A 581 -29.53 -7.19 -29.12
CA SER A 581 -28.10 -7.03 -28.84
C SER A 581 -27.82 -6.59 -27.39
N GLY A 582 -28.59 -7.03 -26.42
CA GLY A 582 -28.45 -6.66 -25.00
C GLY A 582 -27.91 -7.82 -24.16
N GLY A 583 -27.10 -7.52 -23.14
CA GLY A 583 -26.62 -8.50 -22.18
C GLY A 583 -27.78 -9.14 -21.42
N TYR A 584 -28.21 -10.31 -21.89
CA TYR A 584 -29.25 -11.13 -21.30
C TYR A 584 -28.63 -12.45 -20.84
N THR A 585 -28.82 -12.78 -19.57
CA THR A 585 -28.43 -14.09 -19.01
C THR A 585 -29.62 -14.70 -18.29
N PRO A 586 -30.10 -15.89 -18.69
CA PRO A 586 -31.23 -16.54 -18.03
C PRO A 586 -30.80 -17.00 -16.62
N LEU A 587 -31.70 -16.86 -15.65
CA LEU A 587 -31.56 -17.38 -14.30
C LEU A 587 -32.34 -18.67 -14.15
N SER A 588 -31.66 -19.75 -13.73
CA SER A 588 -32.30 -21.01 -13.39
C SER A 588 -33.05 -20.97 -12.04
N VAL A 589 -32.58 -20.08 -11.15
CA VAL A 589 -33.17 -19.82 -9.83
C VAL A 589 -33.17 -18.31 -9.62
N ALA A 590 -34.28 -17.77 -9.18
CA ALA A 590 -34.44 -16.35 -8.92
C ALA A 590 -34.72 -16.06 -7.44
N THR A 591 -34.10 -15.05 -6.89
CA THR A 591 -34.35 -14.56 -5.53
C THR A 591 -35.60 -13.67 -5.54
N LEU A 592 -36.64 -14.07 -4.81
CA LEU A 592 -37.85 -13.28 -4.65
C LEU A 592 -37.75 -12.24 -3.53
N ALA A 593 -37.15 -12.64 -2.42
CA ALA A 593 -36.92 -11.76 -1.28
C ALA A 593 -35.65 -12.19 -0.53
N GLU A 594 -34.99 -11.22 0.05
CA GLU A 594 -33.89 -11.46 0.97
C GLU A 594 -34.04 -10.53 2.19
N HIS A 595 -33.90 -11.11 3.38
CA HIS A 595 -34.00 -10.41 4.66
C HIS A 595 -32.72 -10.58 5.44
N GLU A 596 -32.17 -9.48 5.91
CA GLU A 596 -31.05 -9.41 6.82
C GLU A 596 -31.54 -9.42 8.26
N LEU A 597 -31.11 -10.36 9.08
CA LEU A 597 -31.46 -10.41 10.49
C LEU A 597 -30.59 -9.48 11.32
N PRO A 598 -31.00 -9.08 12.52
CA PRO A 598 -30.19 -8.31 13.44
C PRO A 598 -28.85 -9.01 13.74
N PRO A 599 -27.80 -8.25 14.10
CA PRO A 599 -26.51 -8.85 14.52
C PRO A 599 -26.71 -9.83 15.68
N SER A 600 -26.17 -11.04 15.54
CA SER A 600 -26.16 -12.06 16.60
C SER A 600 -25.05 -11.81 17.60
N GLN A 601 -25.22 -12.34 18.83
CA GLN A 601 -24.15 -12.36 19.84
C GLN A 601 -23.02 -13.29 19.42
N PHE A 602 -23.31 -14.30 18.59
CA PHE A 602 -22.38 -15.31 18.09
C PHE A 602 -22.16 -15.15 16.58
N MET A 603 -20.97 -15.43 16.12
CA MET A 603 -20.71 -15.62 14.69
C MET A 603 -21.29 -16.98 14.29
N ILE A 604 -22.50 -16.99 13.73
CA ILE A 604 -23.17 -18.23 13.31
C ILE A 604 -22.62 -18.61 11.93
N ILE A 605 -22.21 -19.88 11.78
CA ILE A 605 -21.63 -20.43 10.56
C ILE A 605 -22.54 -21.52 10.02
N GLY A 606 -22.69 -21.57 8.69
CA GLY A 606 -23.42 -22.61 7.99
C GLY A 606 -24.72 -22.11 7.37
N GLN A 607 -25.33 -22.98 6.58
CA GLN A 607 -26.62 -22.71 5.93
C GLN A 607 -27.53 -23.93 6.04
N GLN A 608 -28.82 -23.67 6.06
CA GLN A 608 -29.88 -24.68 6.03
C GLN A 608 -30.92 -24.29 4.99
N VAL A 609 -31.53 -25.31 4.37
CA VAL A 609 -32.50 -25.13 3.29
C VAL A 609 -33.81 -25.84 3.65
N ILE A 610 -34.91 -25.17 3.44
CA ILE A 610 -36.26 -25.76 3.59
C ILE A 610 -37.12 -25.41 2.37
N THR A 611 -38.02 -26.29 1.98
CA THR A 611 -38.95 -26.05 0.89
C THR A 611 -40.37 -25.93 1.45
N ILE A 612 -41.10 -24.93 1.03
CA ILE A 612 -42.50 -24.70 1.32
C ILE A 612 -43.30 -24.72 0.02
N ASN A 613 -44.64 -24.88 0.11
CA ASN A 613 -45.52 -24.86 -1.03
C ASN A 613 -46.51 -23.68 -0.92
N VAL A 614 -46.51 -22.80 -1.89
CA VAL A 614 -47.47 -21.68 -1.95
C VAL A 614 -48.76 -22.20 -2.60
N VAL A 615 -49.85 -22.16 -1.83
CA VAL A 615 -51.21 -22.54 -2.26
C VAL A 615 -52.06 -21.31 -2.61
N LYS A 616 -53.22 -21.53 -3.20
CA LYS A 616 -54.18 -20.46 -3.60
C LYS A 616 -54.72 -19.68 -2.41
#